data_e6d91c3129fed5ce59f53f42de20e46c
#
_entry.id   e6d91c3129fed5ce59f53f42de20e46c
#
_cell.length_a   1.000
_cell.length_b   1.000
_cell.length_c   1.000
_cell.angle_alpha   90.00
_cell.angle_beta   90.00
_cell.angle_gamma   90.00
#
_symmetry.space_group_name_H-M   'P 1'
#
loop_
_entity.id
_entity.type
_entity.pdbx_description
1 polymer ?
#
loop_
_entity_poly.entity_id
_entity_poly.type
_entity_poly.pdbx_seq_one_letter_code
_entity_poly.pdbx_strand_id
1 'polypeptide(L)'
;MLLYVPFAIVVMLSTTNAVNLTDGIDGLSTSVSAIIVTCITVIAIILDVKEIIVFGSIIVGACLGFLIFNLNVAKVFMGDTGSLLLGGVISAMVLYLKMPLILLIIALIPVIETISVILQVAYFKKKLKSVFVRDDIRTKGCRYVETVYNNE
;
A
#
# COMPACT_ATOMS: atom_id res chain seq x y z
N MET A 1 2.63 -2.19 29.11
CA MET A 1 3.31 -1.19 28.29
C MET A 1 4.44 -1.78 27.44
N LEU A 2 5.27 -2.67 28.01
CA LEU A 2 6.43 -3.25 27.28
C LEU A 2 6.06 -4.07 26.04
N LEU A 3 4.92 -4.78 26.03
CA LEU A 3 4.42 -5.58 24.89
C LEU A 3 3.73 -4.76 23.79
N TYR A 4 3.26 -3.56 24.11
CA TYR A 4 2.56 -2.70 23.14
C TYR A 4 3.52 -2.09 22.11
N VAL A 5 4.72 -1.72 22.54
CA VAL A 5 5.73 -1.11 21.64
C VAL A 5 6.15 -2.07 20.51
N PRO A 6 6.58 -3.31 20.80
CA PRO A 6 6.92 -4.24 19.72
C PRO A 6 5.73 -4.60 18.85
N PHE A 7 4.52 -4.68 19.40
CA PHE A 7 3.29 -4.87 18.63
C PHE A 7 3.02 -3.70 17.67
N ALA A 8 3.13 -2.46 18.14
CA ALA A 8 2.97 -1.27 17.33
C ALA A 8 3.98 -1.22 16.17
N ILE A 9 5.24 -1.59 16.43
CA ILE A 9 6.30 -1.68 15.42
C ILE A 9 5.92 -2.72 14.34
N VAL A 10 5.45 -3.89 14.73
CA VAL A 10 5.01 -4.94 13.80
C VAL A 10 3.85 -4.46 12.94
N VAL A 11 2.84 -3.83 13.54
CA VAL A 11 1.70 -3.26 12.81
C VAL A 11 2.18 -2.21 11.79
N MET A 12 3.06 -1.32 12.19
CA MET A 12 3.59 -0.26 11.35
C MET A 12 4.39 -0.81 10.17
N LEU A 13 5.31 -1.73 10.43
CA LEU A 13 6.12 -2.39 9.40
C LEU A 13 5.25 -3.22 8.44
N SER A 14 4.28 -3.95 8.95
CA SER A 14 3.39 -4.76 8.12
C SER A 14 2.53 -3.91 7.20
N THR A 15 1.95 -2.82 7.73
CA THR A 15 1.09 -1.92 6.95
C THR A 15 1.86 -1.17 5.88
N THR A 16 3.05 -0.63 6.22
CA THR A 16 3.89 0.09 5.25
C THR A 16 4.31 -0.83 4.11
N ASN A 17 4.75 -2.05 4.40
CA ASN A 17 5.11 -3.02 3.38
C ASN A 17 3.90 -3.49 2.56
N ALA A 18 2.74 -3.69 3.20
CA ALA A 18 1.53 -4.09 2.49
C ALA A 18 1.08 -3.03 1.46
N VAL A 19 1.03 -1.75 1.86
CA VAL A 19 0.67 -0.65 0.96
C VAL A 19 1.71 -0.48 -0.16
N ASN A 20 3.00 -0.64 0.14
CA ASN A 20 4.06 -0.59 -0.86
C ASN A 20 3.95 -1.73 -1.88
N LEU A 21 3.61 -2.95 -1.45
CA LEU A 21 3.39 -4.08 -2.35
C LEU A 21 2.14 -3.89 -3.22
N THR A 22 1.11 -3.20 -2.72
CA THR A 22 -0.10 -2.84 -3.48
C THR A 22 0.18 -1.80 -4.58
N ASP A 23 1.27 -1.04 -4.50
CA ASP A 23 1.67 -0.02 -5.49
C ASP A 23 2.29 -0.65 -6.77
N GLY A 24 1.73 -1.76 -7.23
CA GLY A 24 2.16 -2.45 -8.45
C GLY A 24 1.39 -2.08 -9.71
N ILE A 25 0.23 -1.43 -9.58
CA ILE A 25 -0.68 -1.06 -10.67
C ILE A 25 -1.08 0.40 -10.50
N ASP A 26 -1.16 1.14 -11.62
CA ASP A 26 -1.53 2.55 -11.65
C ASP A 26 -2.86 2.81 -10.92
N GLY A 27 -2.85 3.72 -9.95
CA GLY A 27 -4.01 4.13 -9.17
C GLY A 27 -4.49 3.16 -8.11
N LEU A 28 -4.02 1.90 -8.07
CA LEU A 28 -4.53 0.88 -7.15
C LEU A 28 -4.18 1.23 -5.69
N SER A 29 -2.90 1.46 -5.40
CA SER A 29 -2.45 1.78 -4.05
C SER A 29 -3.11 3.05 -3.51
N THR A 30 -3.21 4.10 -4.34
CA THR A 30 -3.83 5.36 -3.96
C THR A 30 -5.32 5.22 -3.68
N SER A 31 -6.08 4.51 -4.55
CA SER A 31 -7.52 4.33 -4.39
C SER A 31 -7.85 3.47 -3.16
N VAL A 32 -7.13 2.37 -2.96
CA VAL A 32 -7.30 1.50 -1.79
C VAL A 32 -6.95 2.25 -0.51
N SER A 33 -5.84 2.99 -0.48
CA SER A 33 -5.44 3.80 0.67
C SER A 33 -6.45 4.90 0.98
N ALA A 34 -7.00 5.57 -0.03
CA ALA A 34 -8.05 6.58 0.15
C ALA A 34 -9.30 5.99 0.81
N ILE A 35 -9.73 4.79 0.39
CA ILE A 35 -10.86 4.08 0.99
C ILE A 35 -10.55 3.71 2.44
N ILE A 36 -9.37 3.15 2.72
CA ILE A 36 -8.95 2.78 4.07
C ILE A 36 -8.95 4.00 4.99
N VAL A 37 -8.33 5.10 4.58
CA VAL A 37 -8.28 6.34 5.38
C VAL A 37 -9.69 6.92 5.59
N THR A 38 -10.56 6.84 4.57
CA THR A 38 -11.96 7.28 4.71
C THR A 38 -12.68 6.43 5.77
N CYS A 39 -12.54 5.11 5.75
CA CYS A 39 -13.13 4.24 6.77
C CYS A 39 -12.63 4.57 8.18
N ILE A 40 -11.30 4.78 8.34
CA ILE A 40 -10.72 5.17 9.63
C ILE A 40 -11.25 6.54 10.09
N THR A 41 -11.41 7.49 9.16
CA THR A 41 -11.96 8.82 9.46
C THR A 41 -13.42 8.72 9.91
N VAL A 42 -14.24 7.88 9.28
CA VAL A 42 -15.62 7.63 9.71
C VAL A 42 -15.67 7.03 11.11
N ILE A 43 -14.78 6.08 11.42
CA ILE A 43 -14.66 5.53 12.78
C ILE A 43 -14.27 6.63 13.78
N ALA A 44 -13.32 7.51 13.41
CA ALA A 44 -12.91 8.62 14.25
C ALA A 44 -14.06 9.61 14.50
N ILE A 45 -14.96 9.81 13.54
CA ILE A 45 -16.19 10.63 13.73
C ILE A 45 -17.10 9.97 14.77
N ILE A 46 -17.30 8.66 14.71
CA ILE A 46 -18.14 7.93 15.68
C ILE A 46 -17.54 8.00 17.09
N LEU A 47 -16.21 8.03 17.19
CA LEU A 47 -15.48 8.13 18.46
C LEU A 47 -15.23 9.56 18.93
N ASP A 48 -15.66 10.57 18.16
CA ASP A 48 -15.45 12.01 18.40
C ASP A 48 -13.98 12.42 18.62
N VAL A 49 -13.05 11.80 17.86
CA VAL A 49 -11.61 12.09 17.92
C VAL A 49 -11.27 13.12 16.84
N LYS A 50 -11.35 14.38 17.18
CA LYS A 50 -11.24 15.53 16.26
C LYS A 50 -9.91 15.59 15.49
N GLU A 51 -8.81 15.26 16.15
CA GLU A 51 -7.48 15.27 15.56
C GLU A 51 -7.38 14.31 14.35
N ILE A 52 -7.91 13.10 14.50
CA ILE A 52 -7.90 12.10 13.44
C ILE A 52 -8.90 12.45 12.33
N ILE A 53 -10.04 13.06 12.67
CA ILE A 53 -11.03 13.51 11.67
C ILE A 53 -10.40 14.54 10.74
N VAL A 54 -9.77 15.56 11.27
CA VAL A 54 -9.14 16.62 10.46
C VAL A 54 -7.98 16.04 9.64
N PHE A 55 -7.11 15.29 10.27
CA PHE A 55 -5.95 14.70 9.62
C PHE A 55 -6.37 13.73 8.50
N GLY A 56 -7.32 12.83 8.77
CA GLY A 56 -7.83 11.88 7.79
C GLY A 56 -8.49 12.56 6.59
N SER A 57 -9.28 13.62 6.82
CA SER A 57 -9.92 14.38 5.75
C SER A 57 -8.90 15.04 4.81
N ILE A 58 -7.80 15.57 5.36
CA ILE A 58 -6.70 16.14 4.57
C ILE A 58 -6.04 15.07 3.70
N ILE A 59 -5.74 13.90 4.27
CA ILE A 59 -5.10 12.79 3.55
C ILE A 59 -6.03 12.25 2.44
N VAL A 60 -7.32 12.10 2.71
CA VAL A 60 -8.29 11.68 1.68
C VAL A 60 -8.31 12.70 0.54
N GLY A 61 -8.37 14.00 0.84
CA GLY A 61 -8.32 15.05 -0.17
C GLY A 61 -7.05 15.00 -1.02
N ALA A 62 -5.89 14.80 -0.37
CA ALA A 62 -4.61 14.65 -1.06
C ALA A 62 -4.58 13.40 -1.96
N CYS A 63 -5.07 12.26 -1.48
CA CYS A 63 -5.17 11.03 -2.27
C CYS A 63 -6.09 11.20 -3.49
N LEU A 64 -7.26 11.83 -3.32
CA LEU A 64 -8.17 12.10 -4.43
C LEU A 64 -7.56 13.04 -5.48
N GLY A 65 -6.87 14.10 -5.03
CA GLY A 65 -6.14 15.01 -5.91
C GLY A 65 -5.03 14.30 -6.68
N PHE A 66 -4.25 13.45 -6.03
CA PHE A 66 -3.21 12.66 -6.67
C PHE A 66 -3.78 11.63 -7.65
N LEU A 67 -4.90 11.01 -7.30
CA LEU A 67 -5.55 9.97 -8.10
C LEU A 67 -5.92 10.46 -9.50
N ILE A 68 -6.28 11.74 -9.67
CA ILE A 68 -6.60 12.34 -10.98
C ILE A 68 -5.43 12.20 -11.96
N PHE A 69 -4.19 12.24 -11.47
CA PHE A 69 -2.99 12.14 -12.30
C PHE A 69 -2.40 10.71 -12.33
N ASN A 70 -2.80 9.86 -11.39
CA ASN A 70 -2.29 8.49 -11.23
C ASN A 70 -3.24 7.41 -11.80
N LEU A 71 -4.47 7.77 -12.22
CA LEU A 71 -5.38 6.86 -12.91
C LEU A 71 -4.88 6.52 -14.32
N ASN A 72 -5.43 5.45 -14.87
CA ASN A 72 -5.05 4.76 -16.11
C ASN A 72 -4.43 5.65 -17.19
N VAL A 73 -3.23 5.26 -17.67
CA VAL A 73 -2.16 6.02 -18.28
C VAL A 73 -1.62 7.05 -17.27
N ALA A 74 -1.09 6.54 -16.16
CA ALA A 74 -0.55 7.38 -15.10
C ALA A 74 0.48 8.37 -15.63
N LYS A 75 0.20 9.66 -15.43
CA LYS A 75 1.14 10.76 -15.74
C LYS A 75 2.17 10.94 -14.62
N VAL A 76 1.82 10.53 -13.41
CA VAL A 76 2.64 10.63 -12.21
C VAL A 76 2.57 9.31 -11.43
N PHE A 77 3.72 8.79 -11.02
CA PHE A 77 3.83 7.59 -10.19
C PHE A 77 4.10 7.99 -8.74
N MET A 78 3.49 7.27 -7.80
CA MET A 78 3.67 7.53 -6.37
C MET A 78 5.08 7.15 -5.88
N GLY A 79 5.60 6.02 -6.38
CA GLY A 79 6.89 5.47 -5.97
C GLY A 79 6.91 4.97 -4.52
N ASP A 80 8.02 4.37 -4.12
CA ASP A 80 8.18 3.74 -2.82
C ASP A 80 8.05 4.75 -1.66
N THR A 81 8.50 5.98 -1.87
CA THR A 81 8.41 7.03 -0.84
C THR A 81 6.96 7.38 -0.50
N GLY A 82 6.09 7.50 -1.51
CA GLY A 82 4.68 7.81 -1.30
C GLY A 82 3.89 6.65 -0.72
N SER A 83 4.11 5.44 -1.21
CA SER A 83 3.40 4.24 -0.73
C SER A 83 3.79 3.89 0.71
N LEU A 84 5.08 4.00 1.08
CA LEU A 84 5.54 3.82 2.47
C LEU A 84 4.97 4.92 3.38
N LEU A 85 4.91 6.18 2.92
CA LEU A 85 4.30 7.26 3.66
C LEU A 85 2.83 6.98 3.95
N LEU A 86 2.04 6.58 2.95
CA LEU A 86 0.62 6.25 3.14
C LEU A 86 0.43 5.10 4.12
N GLY A 87 1.21 4.03 4.01
CA GLY A 87 1.18 2.93 4.96
C GLY A 87 1.52 3.36 6.40
N GLY A 88 2.50 4.26 6.55
CA GLY A 88 2.86 4.87 7.83
C GLY A 88 1.73 5.70 8.41
N VAL A 89 1.08 6.53 7.59
CA VAL A 89 -0.08 7.35 7.99
C VAL A 89 -1.24 6.46 8.46
N ILE A 90 -1.61 5.44 7.68
CA ILE A 90 -2.70 4.51 8.01
C ILE A 90 -2.42 3.84 9.35
N SER A 91 -1.22 3.31 9.55
CA SER A 91 -0.85 2.63 10.80
C SER A 91 -0.85 3.60 11.99
N ALA A 92 -0.34 4.82 11.83
CA ALA A 92 -0.31 5.82 12.89
C ALA A 92 -1.73 6.22 13.33
N MET A 93 -2.65 6.44 12.38
CA MET A 93 -4.05 6.77 12.69
C MET A 93 -4.73 5.67 13.50
N VAL A 94 -4.55 4.41 13.11
CA VAL A 94 -5.17 3.27 13.78
C VAL A 94 -4.55 3.00 15.16
N LEU A 95 -3.24 3.17 15.30
CA LEU A 95 -2.57 3.07 16.60
C LEU A 95 -3.00 4.19 17.55
N TYR A 96 -3.23 5.41 17.03
CA TYR A 96 -3.75 6.53 17.81
C TYR A 96 -5.17 6.23 18.34
N LEU A 97 -6.03 5.62 17.51
CA LEU A 97 -7.37 5.18 17.90
C LEU A 97 -7.35 3.98 18.85
N LYS A 98 -6.18 3.40 19.14
CA LYS A 98 -5.99 2.18 19.96
C LYS A 98 -6.81 0.96 19.49
N MET A 99 -7.10 0.89 18.20
CA MET A 99 -7.91 -0.17 17.59
C MET A 99 -7.16 -0.90 16.45
N PRO A 100 -5.95 -1.45 16.70
CA PRO A 100 -5.14 -2.04 15.64
C PRO A 100 -5.78 -3.28 14.98
N LEU A 101 -6.70 -3.97 15.66
CA LEU A 101 -7.42 -5.12 15.09
C LEU A 101 -8.39 -4.73 13.98
N ILE A 102 -8.93 -3.52 14.01
CA ILE A 102 -9.81 -3.00 12.96
C ILE A 102 -9.04 -2.83 11.65
N LEU A 103 -7.74 -2.54 11.72
CA LEU A 103 -6.90 -2.43 10.54
C LEU A 103 -6.88 -3.72 9.72
N LEU A 104 -6.87 -4.90 10.35
CA LEU A 104 -6.90 -6.19 9.65
C LEU A 104 -8.15 -6.36 8.78
N ILE A 105 -9.28 -5.81 9.23
CA ILE A 105 -10.56 -5.89 8.50
C ILE A 105 -10.58 -4.86 7.37
N ILE A 106 -10.19 -3.60 7.67
CA ILE A 106 -10.26 -2.49 6.71
C ILE A 106 -9.18 -2.63 5.64
N ALA A 107 -7.98 -3.08 6.02
CA ALA A 107 -6.84 -3.31 5.13
C ALA A 107 -6.79 -4.74 4.57
N LEU A 108 -7.92 -5.42 4.46
CA LEU A 108 -8.00 -6.81 4.00
C LEU A 108 -7.44 -6.98 2.59
N ILE A 109 -7.66 -6.00 1.70
CA ILE A 109 -7.13 -6.02 0.33
C ILE A 109 -5.60 -6.03 0.31
N PRO A 110 -4.88 -5.05 0.91
CA PRO A 110 -3.42 -5.07 0.99
C PRO A 110 -2.87 -6.33 1.68
N VAL A 111 -3.58 -6.85 2.68
CA VAL A 111 -3.16 -8.08 3.38
C VAL A 111 -3.25 -9.30 2.45
N ILE A 112 -4.34 -9.46 1.70
CA ILE A 112 -4.50 -10.56 0.73
C ILE A 112 -3.45 -10.45 -0.37
N GLU A 113 -3.19 -9.27 -0.90
CA GLU A 113 -2.15 -9.05 -1.91
C GLU A 113 -0.76 -9.42 -1.38
N THR A 114 -0.43 -9.00 -0.16
CA THR A 114 0.84 -9.34 0.48
C THR A 114 1.00 -10.84 0.64
N ILE A 115 -0.04 -11.55 1.12
CA ILE A 115 -0.03 -13.01 1.26
C ILE A 115 0.14 -13.67 -0.11
N SER A 116 -0.59 -13.21 -1.13
CA SER A 116 -0.48 -13.72 -2.49
C SER A 116 0.94 -13.60 -3.05
N VAL A 117 1.56 -12.44 -2.88
CA VAL A 117 2.95 -12.19 -3.33
C VAL A 117 3.93 -13.09 -2.57
N ILE A 118 3.79 -13.22 -1.24
CA ILE A 118 4.66 -14.10 -0.44
C ILE A 118 4.54 -15.55 -0.91
N LEU A 119 3.31 -16.04 -1.14
CA LEU A 119 3.07 -17.40 -1.63
C LEU A 119 3.65 -17.61 -3.03
N GLN A 120 3.47 -16.64 -3.94
CA GLN A 120 4.05 -16.69 -5.29
C GLN A 120 5.58 -16.75 -5.23
N VAL A 121 6.20 -15.87 -4.49
CA VAL A 121 7.66 -15.84 -4.34
C VAL A 121 8.19 -17.13 -3.70
N ALA A 122 7.53 -17.64 -2.68
CA ALA A 122 7.90 -18.90 -2.04
C ALA A 122 7.78 -20.10 -3.01
N TYR A 123 6.70 -20.14 -3.80
CA TYR A 123 6.47 -21.18 -4.80
C TYR A 123 7.50 -21.12 -5.93
N PHE A 124 7.76 -19.92 -6.49
CA PHE A 124 8.76 -19.73 -7.54
C PHE A 124 10.18 -20.03 -7.07
N LYS A 125 10.53 -19.62 -5.84
CA LYS A 125 11.84 -19.91 -5.25
C LYS A 125 12.07 -21.41 -5.06
N LYS A 126 11.01 -22.18 -4.85
CA LYS A 126 11.07 -23.64 -4.66
C LYS A 126 11.12 -24.41 -6.00
N LYS A 127 10.51 -23.88 -7.07
CA LYS A 127 10.32 -24.61 -8.34
C LYS A 127 11.21 -24.13 -9.48
N LEU A 128 11.66 -22.91 -9.50
CA LEU A 128 12.50 -22.33 -10.55
C LEU A 128 13.70 -21.61 -9.93
N LYS A 129 14.90 -22.13 -10.19
CA LYS A 129 16.19 -21.45 -9.95
C LYS A 129 16.41 -20.23 -10.86
N SER A 130 15.40 -19.77 -11.59
CA SER A 130 15.48 -18.60 -12.46
C SER A 130 14.66 -17.46 -11.87
N VAL A 131 15.39 -16.48 -11.49
CA VAL A 131 15.06 -15.21 -10.90
C VAL A 131 14.02 -14.45 -11.73
N PHE A 132 12.83 -14.22 -11.17
CA PHE A 132 11.98 -13.13 -11.60
C PHE A 132 12.03 -12.06 -10.53
N VAL A 133 12.96 -11.12 -10.67
CA VAL A 133 13.09 -9.96 -9.77
C VAL A 133 12.09 -8.91 -10.24
N ARG A 134 11.21 -8.50 -9.34
CA ARG A 134 10.12 -7.54 -9.59
C ARG A 134 10.62 -6.14 -10.05
N ASP A 135 11.84 -5.77 -9.66
CA ASP A 135 12.50 -4.55 -10.17
C ASP A 135 12.78 -4.59 -11.67
N ASP A 136 12.76 -5.79 -12.27
CA ASP A 136 13.02 -5.98 -13.68
C ASP A 136 11.79 -5.71 -14.55
N ILE A 137 10.58 -5.79 -14.01
CA ILE A 137 9.36 -5.53 -14.77
C ILE A 137 9.15 -4.02 -14.94
N ARG A 138 9.48 -3.22 -13.93
CA ARG A 138 9.30 -1.76 -13.96
C ARG A 138 10.29 -1.05 -14.89
N THR A 139 11.51 -1.62 -15.03
CA THR A 139 12.57 -1.04 -15.87
C THR A 139 12.82 -1.75 -17.18
N LYS A 140 12.43 -3.04 -17.31
CA LYS A 140 12.71 -3.85 -18.50
C LYS A 140 11.48 -4.18 -19.34
N GLY A 141 10.27 -3.86 -18.89
CA GLY A 141 9.07 -4.01 -19.70
C GLY A 141 9.17 -3.28 -21.04
N CYS A 142 9.77 -2.10 -21.04
CA CYS A 142 10.06 -1.36 -22.27
C CYS A 142 11.22 -1.97 -23.08
N ARG A 143 12.20 -2.60 -22.44
CA ARG A 143 13.39 -3.14 -23.14
C ARG A 143 13.16 -4.54 -23.73
N TYR A 144 12.27 -5.31 -23.13
CA TYR A 144 11.93 -6.65 -23.66
C TYR A 144 11.10 -6.57 -24.94
N VAL A 145 10.25 -5.56 -25.06
CA VAL A 145 9.50 -5.31 -26.29
C VAL A 145 10.43 -4.89 -27.44
N GLU A 146 11.46 -4.08 -27.16
CA GLU A 146 12.43 -3.66 -28.16
C GLU A 146 13.32 -4.81 -28.70
N THR A 147 13.70 -5.76 -27.84
CA THR A 147 14.55 -6.91 -28.27
C THR A 147 13.78 -7.96 -29.06
N VAL A 148 12.48 -8.09 -28.84
CA VAL A 148 11.64 -9.02 -29.62
C VAL A 148 11.32 -8.44 -31.00
N TYR A 149 11.16 -7.13 -31.12
CA TYR A 149 10.89 -6.45 -32.40
C TYR A 149 12.08 -6.31 -33.34
N ASN A 150 13.31 -6.35 -32.80
CA ASN A 150 14.54 -6.18 -33.61
C ASN A 150 15.17 -7.51 -34.07
N ASN A 151 14.54 -8.66 -33.79
CA ASN A 151 15.01 -9.99 -34.21
C ASN A 151 14.12 -10.66 -35.29
N GLU A 152 13.20 -9.93 -35.92
CA GLU A 152 12.52 -10.26 -37.15
C GLU A 152 13.04 -9.38 -38.32
#